data_cab5360d470ed6611bfc84e14ec1da53
#
_entry.id   cab5360d470ed6611bfc84e14ec1da53
#
_cell.length_a   1.000
_cell.length_b   1.000
_cell.length_c   1.000
_cell.angle_alpha   90.00
_cell.angle_beta   90.00
_cell.angle_gamma   90.00
#
_symmetry.space_group_name_H-M   'P 1'
#
loop_
_entity.id
_entity.type
_entity.pdbx_description
1 polymer ?
#
loop_
_entity_poly.entity_id
_entity_poly.type
_entity_poly.pdbx_seq_one_letter_code
_entity_poly.pdbx_strand_id
1 'polypeptide(L)'
;MKKEQRICVLLAIMILGIWGLEAKSSGSLIPKSWKIRMIQSVQENAERLYMPGVTYTEKKQGEIRVTEAVVHMASALIPLGNYVTEREAAELLTEDEATYAILAKKQAEEENSVDENGQLIGKDKSEETRQASIPTMDLSMERLNDFEYLVSNFYTVDSVTYINPSELNASELLGKDLRIDLSTGGSKILIYHTHSQETFADSDNDPSTSIVGIGRYLTEILNNKYKIPTMHHEGVYDLINGKLDRSEAYEFAKPEVEQILAENPSIEVVIDLHRDGVADTTHLVTEINGKPTAQIMFFNGLSRTRVNGDLAGMANPYLQDNLAFSLQMKIAAETKYPGFARRNYLRGYKYNMDLMPRMLLIEAGAQTNTVEEMRNAMEVLADLLNSVLTGR
;
A
#
# COMPACT_ATOMS: atom_id res chain seq x y z
N MET A 1 22.52 40.60 29.63
CA MET A 1 22.24 39.21 29.22
C MET A 1 21.79 38.43 30.44
N LYS A 2 20.60 37.84 30.41
CA LYS A 2 20.08 36.99 31.48
C LYS A 2 20.94 35.73 31.58
N LYS A 3 21.03 35.12 32.79
CA LYS A 3 21.88 33.96 33.08
C LYS A 3 21.67 32.81 32.07
N GLU A 4 20.44 32.62 31.62
CA GLU A 4 20.03 31.62 30.59
C GLU A 4 20.65 31.91 29.21
N GLN A 5 20.71 33.18 28.77
CA GLN A 5 21.34 33.58 27.52
C GLN A 5 22.85 33.32 27.50
N ARG A 6 23.52 33.45 28.64
CA ARG A 6 24.95 33.13 28.80
C ARG A 6 25.22 31.63 28.66
N ILE A 7 24.32 30.79 29.24
CA ILE A 7 24.42 29.33 29.16
C ILE A 7 24.22 28.87 27.71
N CYS A 8 23.24 29.42 26.97
CA CYS A 8 22.99 29.10 25.55
C CYS A 8 24.20 29.48 24.66
N VAL A 9 24.81 30.65 24.86
CA VAL A 9 26.01 31.09 24.14
C VAL A 9 27.20 30.16 24.40
N LEU A 10 27.39 29.73 25.66
CA LEU A 10 28.47 28.81 26.01
C LEU A 10 28.28 27.43 25.42
N LEU A 11 27.04 26.92 25.41
CA LEU A 11 26.71 25.66 24.78
C LEU A 11 26.90 25.70 23.23
N ALA A 12 26.49 26.79 22.59
CA ALA A 12 26.72 27.00 21.17
C ALA A 12 28.23 27.04 20.79
N ILE A 13 29.03 27.71 21.59
CA ILE A 13 30.50 27.78 21.42
C ILE A 13 31.12 26.39 21.63
N MET A 14 30.62 25.62 22.62
CA MET A 14 31.10 24.26 22.86
C MET A 14 30.76 23.29 21.73
N ILE A 15 29.56 23.39 21.18
CA ILE A 15 29.12 22.60 20.01
C ILE A 15 29.97 22.95 18.77
N LEU A 16 30.18 24.23 18.50
CA LEU A 16 31.03 24.68 17.39
C LEU A 16 32.50 24.26 17.57
N GLY A 17 32.98 24.23 18.84
CA GLY A 17 34.32 23.73 19.15
C GLY A 17 34.47 22.23 18.89
N ILE A 18 33.48 21.44 19.22
CA ILE A 18 33.44 20.00 18.98
C ILE A 18 33.41 19.72 17.46
N TRP A 19 32.58 20.46 16.70
CA TRP A 19 32.51 20.36 15.23
C TRP A 19 33.84 20.75 14.55
N GLY A 20 34.49 21.80 15.02
CA GLY A 20 35.79 22.19 14.52
C GLY A 20 36.90 21.17 14.78
N LEU A 21 36.78 20.37 15.83
CA LEU A 21 37.68 19.27 16.18
C LEU A 21 37.38 18.01 15.34
N GLU A 22 36.10 17.68 15.09
CA GLU A 22 35.70 16.57 14.21
C GLU A 22 36.14 16.78 12.77
N ALA A 23 36.05 18.01 12.24
CA ALA A 23 36.50 18.34 10.91
C ALA A 23 38.02 18.16 10.68
N LYS A 24 38.81 18.05 11.75
CA LYS A 24 40.27 17.86 11.72
C LYS A 24 40.72 16.44 12.06
N SER A 25 39.84 15.57 12.57
CA SER A 25 40.19 14.22 12.99
C SER A 25 39.58 13.19 12.05
N SER A 26 40.34 12.12 11.76
CA SER A 26 39.91 11.00 10.94
C SER A 26 38.94 10.03 11.64
N GLY A 27 38.31 10.43 12.74
CA GLY A 27 37.34 9.64 13.51
C GLY A 27 36.33 10.50 14.23
N SER A 28 35.06 10.05 14.27
CA SER A 28 33.97 10.79 14.93
C SER A 28 34.13 10.78 16.45
N LEU A 29 34.21 11.95 17.05
CA LEU A 29 34.29 12.16 18.51
C LEU A 29 32.94 12.01 19.20
N ILE A 30 31.84 12.01 18.44
CA ILE A 30 30.48 11.86 18.97
C ILE A 30 29.99 10.43 18.73
N PRO A 31 29.56 9.69 19.75
CA PRO A 31 28.98 8.34 19.58
C PRO A 31 27.76 8.36 18.65
N LYS A 32 27.64 7.36 17.76
CA LYS A 32 26.50 7.23 16.80
C LYS A 32 25.14 7.36 17.51
N SER A 33 24.99 6.78 18.68
CA SER A 33 23.78 6.87 19.50
C SER A 33 23.40 8.30 19.92
N TRP A 34 24.36 9.17 20.07
CA TRP A 34 24.14 10.58 20.42
C TRP A 34 23.71 11.39 19.18
N LYS A 35 24.28 11.10 18.02
CA LYS A 35 23.86 11.73 16.74
C LYS A 35 22.40 11.39 16.44
N ILE A 36 22.01 10.13 16.61
CA ILE A 36 20.62 9.67 16.41
C ILE A 36 19.66 10.38 17.37
N ARG A 37 19.99 10.48 18.65
CA ARG A 37 19.15 11.19 19.63
C ARG A 37 19.03 12.69 19.36
N MET A 38 20.08 13.32 18.84
CA MET A 38 20.02 14.74 18.44
C MET A 38 19.11 14.92 17.21
N ILE A 39 19.20 14.05 16.22
CA ILE A 39 18.35 14.10 15.01
C ILE A 39 16.88 13.86 15.41
N GLN A 40 16.57 12.86 16.22
CA GLN A 40 15.23 12.63 16.73
C GLN A 40 14.66 13.81 17.50
N SER A 41 15.48 14.44 18.35
CA SER A 41 15.06 15.64 19.09
C SER A 41 14.81 16.85 18.18
N VAL A 42 15.57 17.00 17.10
CA VAL A 42 15.36 18.08 16.10
C VAL A 42 14.07 17.80 15.30
N GLN A 43 13.83 16.55 14.93
CA GLN A 43 12.63 16.14 14.19
C GLN A 43 11.37 16.34 15.03
N GLU A 44 11.34 15.88 16.28
CA GLU A 44 10.22 16.08 17.21
C GLU A 44 9.91 17.57 17.46
N ASN A 45 10.93 18.42 17.48
CA ASN A 45 10.74 19.85 17.68
C ASN A 45 10.34 20.59 16.39
N ALA A 46 10.78 20.12 15.22
CA ALA A 46 10.33 20.65 13.92
C ALA A 46 8.84 20.34 13.69
N GLU A 47 8.37 19.14 14.00
CA GLU A 47 6.96 18.75 13.93
C GLU A 47 6.07 19.65 14.81
N ARG A 48 6.53 20.00 16.02
CA ARG A 48 5.83 20.93 16.91
C ARG A 48 5.76 22.35 16.33
N LEU A 49 6.74 22.77 15.57
CA LEU A 49 6.85 24.14 15.05
C LEU A 49 6.02 24.36 13.79
N TYR A 50 6.02 23.36 12.89
CA TYR A 50 5.38 23.47 11.59
C TYR A 50 3.97 22.88 11.53
N MET A 51 3.56 22.11 12.57
CA MET A 51 2.21 21.53 12.69
C MET A 51 1.57 21.79 14.05
N PRO A 52 1.31 23.04 14.42
CA PRO A 52 0.75 23.41 15.73
C PRO A 52 -0.65 22.82 16.01
N GLY A 53 -1.36 22.36 14.98
CA GLY A 53 -2.67 21.73 15.15
C GLY A 53 -2.63 20.29 15.68
N VAL A 54 -1.54 19.57 15.47
CA VAL A 54 -1.40 18.16 15.91
C VAL A 54 -0.94 18.06 17.36
N THR A 55 -0.21 19.06 17.86
CA THR A 55 0.37 19.08 19.23
C THR A 55 -0.53 19.71 20.28
N TYR A 56 -1.73 20.20 19.91
CA TYR A 56 -2.64 20.91 20.85
C TYR A 56 -3.38 19.98 21.82
N THR A 57 -3.25 18.67 21.69
CA THR A 57 -3.95 17.70 22.54
C THR A 57 -3.17 17.25 23.77
N GLU A 58 -1.89 17.61 23.91
CA GLU A 58 -1.11 17.32 25.13
C GLU A 58 -0.62 18.60 25.81
N LYS A 59 -1.52 19.28 26.54
CA LYS A 59 -1.12 20.33 27.48
C LYS A 59 -0.48 19.73 28.74
N LYS A 60 0.83 19.86 28.88
CA LYS A 60 1.44 20.12 30.19
C LYS A 60 2.15 21.46 30.14
N GLN A 61 1.67 22.36 30.99
CA GLN A 61 2.17 23.70 31.20
C GLN A 61 3.62 23.68 31.75
N GLY A 62 4.48 24.48 31.14
CA GLY A 62 5.52 25.23 31.82
C GLY A 62 6.86 24.52 32.05
N GLU A 63 7.65 24.37 30.97
CA GLU A 63 9.11 24.51 31.01
C GLU A 63 9.61 24.61 29.55
N ILE A 64 10.10 25.79 29.16
CA ILE A 64 10.84 25.96 27.89
C ILE A 64 12.16 25.24 28.09
N ARG A 65 12.31 24.08 27.51
CA ARG A 65 13.55 23.30 27.55
C ARG A 65 14.63 24.05 26.75
N VAL A 66 15.83 24.11 27.28
CA VAL A 66 17.02 24.75 26.70
C VAL A 66 17.30 24.24 25.27
N THR A 67 16.87 23.03 24.94
CA THR A 67 16.91 22.41 23.62
C THR A 67 16.10 23.16 22.54
N GLU A 68 14.94 23.75 22.86
CA GLU A 68 14.10 24.48 21.88
C GLU A 68 14.76 25.80 21.43
N ALA A 69 15.39 26.51 22.35
CA ALA A 69 16.09 27.76 22.03
C ALA A 69 17.35 27.52 21.17
N VAL A 70 18.04 26.39 21.36
CA VAL A 70 19.23 26.01 20.58
C VAL A 70 18.84 25.60 19.16
N VAL A 71 17.74 24.85 18.98
CA VAL A 71 17.22 24.47 17.67
C VAL A 71 16.74 25.69 16.89
N HIS A 72 16.03 26.62 17.53
CA HIS A 72 15.61 27.87 16.88
C HIS A 72 16.77 28.77 16.45
N MET A 73 17.87 28.79 17.19
CA MET A 73 19.04 29.54 16.78
C MET A 73 19.86 28.83 15.70
N ALA A 74 19.93 27.51 15.74
CA ALA A 74 20.65 26.74 14.73
C ALA A 74 19.94 26.80 13.36
N SER A 75 18.62 26.65 13.31
CA SER A 75 17.84 26.73 12.05
C SER A 75 17.82 28.15 11.45
N ALA A 76 17.96 29.21 12.25
CA ALA A 76 18.02 30.58 11.76
C ALA A 76 19.39 30.97 11.17
N LEU A 77 20.44 30.22 11.47
CA LEU A 77 21.84 30.56 11.11
C LEU A 77 22.42 29.71 9.95
N ILE A 78 21.69 28.72 9.42
CA ILE A 78 22.26 27.78 8.46
C ILE A 78 21.38 27.60 7.21
N PRO A 79 21.43 28.52 6.21
CA PRO A 79 20.88 28.23 4.87
C PRO A 79 21.67 27.13 4.13
N LEU A 80 22.94 26.87 4.52
CA LEU A 80 23.82 25.87 3.92
C LEU A 80 23.72 24.48 4.60
N GLY A 81 23.16 24.41 5.82
CA GLY A 81 23.00 23.17 6.57
C GLY A 81 21.98 22.22 5.93
N ASN A 82 20.95 22.77 5.27
CA ASN A 82 19.94 21.94 4.58
C ASN A 82 20.53 21.12 3.44
N TYR A 83 21.51 21.66 2.69
CA TYR A 83 22.11 20.95 1.56
C TYR A 83 23.03 19.79 1.99
N VAL A 84 23.74 19.96 3.10
CA VAL A 84 24.63 18.90 3.64
C VAL A 84 23.83 17.86 4.43
N THR A 85 22.80 18.28 5.16
CA THR A 85 21.91 17.37 5.88
C THR A 85 20.97 16.58 4.96
N GLU A 86 20.53 17.14 3.84
CA GLU A 86 19.78 16.39 2.83
C GLU A 86 20.64 15.31 2.15
N ARG A 87 21.92 15.56 1.92
CA ARG A 87 22.82 14.59 1.32
C ARG A 87 23.29 13.52 2.32
N GLU A 88 23.60 13.90 3.56
CA GLU A 88 23.91 12.94 4.63
C GLU A 88 22.68 12.20 5.12
N ALA A 89 21.49 12.81 5.11
CA ALA A 89 20.24 12.13 5.38
C ALA A 89 19.87 11.17 4.23
N ALA A 90 20.14 11.52 2.99
CA ALA A 90 19.96 10.60 1.86
C ALA A 90 20.97 9.43 1.90
N GLU A 91 22.21 9.66 2.35
CA GLU A 91 23.19 8.59 2.58
C GLU A 91 22.96 7.80 3.87
N LEU A 92 22.25 8.36 4.87
CA LEU A 92 21.80 7.67 6.08
C LEU A 92 20.44 6.97 5.88
N LEU A 93 19.67 7.36 4.87
CA LEU A 93 18.44 6.70 4.40
C LEU A 93 18.74 5.56 3.41
N THR A 94 20.00 5.39 2.97
CA THR A 94 20.41 4.18 2.30
C THR A 94 20.43 3.04 3.32
N GLU A 95 19.25 2.38 3.43
CA GLU A 95 19.12 0.97 3.73
C GLU A 95 19.79 0.52 5.03
N ASP A 96 19.37 1.12 6.14
CA ASP A 96 19.52 0.44 7.41
C ASP A 96 18.42 -0.64 7.49
N GLU A 97 18.84 -1.90 7.54
CA GLU A 97 18.01 -3.08 7.80
C GLU A 97 17.04 -2.85 8.99
N ALA A 98 17.42 -1.99 9.93
CA ALA A 98 16.58 -1.53 11.03
C ALA A 98 15.40 -0.64 10.58
N THR A 99 15.56 0.20 9.57
CA THR A 99 14.48 1.05 9.04
C THR A 99 13.48 0.20 8.26
N TYR A 100 13.96 -0.77 7.48
CA TYR A 100 13.12 -1.76 6.81
C TYR A 100 12.30 -2.56 7.83
N ALA A 101 12.95 -3.09 8.87
CA ALA A 101 12.30 -3.85 9.93
C ALA A 101 11.24 -3.02 10.69
N ILE A 102 11.49 -1.72 10.93
CA ILE A 102 10.51 -0.82 11.55
C ILE A 102 9.30 -0.58 10.64
N LEU A 103 9.53 -0.42 9.33
CA LEU A 103 8.46 -0.19 8.37
C LEU A 103 7.65 -1.46 8.12
N ALA A 104 8.31 -2.62 7.99
CA ALA A 104 7.67 -3.92 7.91
C ALA A 104 6.84 -4.22 9.17
N LYS A 105 7.38 -3.92 10.35
CA LYS A 105 6.64 -4.04 11.60
C LYS A 105 5.42 -3.12 11.68
N LYS A 106 5.50 -1.88 11.19
CA LYS A 106 4.34 -0.98 11.11
C LYS A 106 3.27 -1.48 10.15
N GLN A 107 3.67 -1.96 8.98
CA GLN A 107 2.75 -2.61 8.06
C GLN A 107 2.05 -3.78 8.73
N ALA A 108 2.82 -4.63 9.40
CA ALA A 108 2.35 -5.75 10.17
C ALA A 108 1.39 -5.37 11.31
N GLU A 109 1.69 -4.30 12.05
CA GLU A 109 0.81 -3.79 13.12
C GLU A 109 -0.52 -3.23 12.56
N GLU A 110 -0.51 -2.63 11.37
CA GLU A 110 -1.73 -2.18 10.69
C GLU A 110 -2.56 -3.37 10.19
N GLU A 111 -1.94 -4.43 9.72
CA GLU A 111 -2.61 -5.64 9.24
C GLU A 111 -3.06 -6.57 10.37
N ASN A 112 -2.37 -6.57 11.52
CA ASN A 112 -2.78 -7.25 12.74
C ASN A 112 -3.84 -6.49 13.55
N SER A 113 -4.23 -5.31 13.15
CA SER A 113 -5.40 -4.65 13.73
C SER A 113 -6.73 -5.30 13.30
N VAL A 114 -6.68 -6.52 12.84
CA VAL A 114 -7.82 -7.40 12.61
C VAL A 114 -8.03 -8.30 13.84
N ASP A 115 -9.29 -8.56 14.19
CA ASP A 115 -9.64 -9.51 15.22
C ASP A 115 -9.35 -10.96 14.80
N GLU A 116 -9.62 -11.91 15.71
CA GLU A 116 -9.45 -13.35 15.46
C GLU A 116 -10.30 -13.91 14.29
N ASN A 117 -11.25 -13.12 13.77
CA ASN A 117 -12.10 -13.43 12.62
C ASN A 117 -11.64 -12.72 11.35
N GLY A 118 -10.51 -11.98 11.39
CA GLY A 118 -10.00 -11.20 10.28
C GLY A 118 -10.75 -9.89 10.04
N GLN A 119 -11.47 -9.37 11.06
CA GLN A 119 -12.08 -8.05 11.00
C GLN A 119 -11.09 -6.96 11.40
N LEU A 120 -11.01 -5.88 10.62
CA LEU A 120 -10.23 -4.70 10.99
C LEU A 120 -10.80 -4.09 12.27
N ILE A 121 -10.02 -4.10 13.35
CA ILE A 121 -10.37 -3.44 14.61
C ILE A 121 -10.21 -1.94 14.42
N GLY A 122 -11.26 -1.35 13.93
CA GLY A 122 -11.54 0.07 14.00
C GLY A 122 -10.52 1.01 13.39
N LYS A 123 -10.75 1.38 12.14
CA LYS A 123 -10.46 2.74 11.64
C LYS A 123 -11.02 2.98 10.24
N ASP A 124 -12.25 2.75 9.96
CA ASP A 124 -12.87 3.62 8.97
C ASP A 124 -14.38 3.67 9.14
N LYS A 125 -14.79 4.77 9.76
CA LYS A 125 -16.13 5.29 9.59
C LYS A 125 -16.16 5.93 8.22
N SER A 126 -16.76 5.28 7.29
CA SER A 126 -17.36 5.87 6.11
C SER A 126 -17.14 5.05 4.84
N GLU A 127 -18.03 4.15 4.59
CA GLU A 127 -18.76 4.16 3.32
C GLU A 127 -20.12 3.54 3.62
N GLU A 128 -21.09 4.41 3.90
CA GLU A 128 -22.49 4.01 3.98
C GLU A 128 -22.89 3.37 2.66
N THR A 129 -23.38 2.14 2.77
CA THR A 129 -24.06 1.42 1.70
C THR A 129 -25.28 2.22 1.25
N ARG A 130 -25.10 3.15 0.33
CA ARG A 130 -26.21 3.71 -0.42
C ARG A 130 -26.39 2.85 -1.65
N GLN A 131 -27.46 2.07 -1.66
CA GLN A 131 -28.12 1.61 -2.87
C GLN A 131 -28.70 2.83 -3.60
N ALA A 132 -27.81 3.69 -4.10
CA ALA A 132 -28.16 4.78 -5.00
C ALA A 132 -27.99 4.27 -6.42
N SER A 133 -28.90 4.67 -7.32
CA SER A 133 -28.71 4.50 -8.75
C SER A 133 -27.25 4.79 -9.10
N ILE A 134 -26.53 3.78 -9.63
CA ILE A 134 -25.12 3.89 -9.96
C ILE A 134 -24.98 5.02 -10.97
N PRO A 135 -24.33 6.15 -10.64
CA PRO A 135 -24.14 7.22 -11.61
C PRO A 135 -23.26 6.67 -12.73
N THR A 136 -23.69 6.82 -13.96
CA THR A 136 -22.85 6.48 -15.10
C THR A 136 -21.63 7.39 -15.07
N MET A 137 -20.45 6.85 -14.81
CA MET A 137 -19.21 7.61 -14.81
C MET A 137 -18.88 8.09 -16.21
N ASP A 138 -18.43 9.32 -16.36
CA ASP A 138 -17.93 9.81 -17.65
C ASP A 138 -16.52 9.28 -17.90
N LEU A 139 -16.41 8.34 -18.82
CA LEU A 139 -15.16 7.68 -19.22
C LEU A 139 -14.45 8.38 -20.39
N SER A 140 -14.87 9.59 -20.78
CA SER A 140 -14.18 10.34 -21.81
C SER A 140 -12.75 10.68 -21.41
N MET A 141 -11.81 10.64 -22.37
CA MET A 141 -10.40 10.98 -22.09
C MET A 141 -10.23 12.42 -21.57
N GLU A 142 -11.12 13.32 -21.94
CA GLU A 142 -11.14 14.68 -21.40
C GLU A 142 -11.34 14.68 -19.89
N ARG A 143 -12.30 13.89 -19.39
CA ARG A 143 -12.60 13.78 -17.95
C ARG A 143 -11.55 12.95 -17.23
N LEU A 144 -11.11 11.83 -17.81
CA LEU A 144 -10.11 10.97 -17.18
C LEU A 144 -8.73 11.66 -17.04
N ASN A 145 -8.39 12.61 -17.92
CA ASN A 145 -7.17 13.42 -17.81
C ASN A 145 -7.29 14.59 -16.83
N ASP A 146 -8.48 14.88 -16.30
CA ASP A 146 -8.65 15.77 -15.16
C ASP A 146 -8.30 15.00 -13.88
N PHE A 147 -7.18 15.34 -13.26
CA PHE A 147 -6.66 14.66 -12.08
C PHE A 147 -7.67 14.62 -10.92
N GLU A 148 -8.32 15.76 -10.63
CA GLU A 148 -9.29 15.84 -9.53
C GLU A 148 -10.52 14.96 -9.81
N TYR A 149 -10.98 14.95 -11.04
CA TYR A 149 -12.06 14.04 -11.47
C TYR A 149 -11.64 12.58 -11.34
N LEU A 150 -10.46 12.24 -11.85
CA LEU A 150 -9.93 10.87 -11.82
C LEU A 150 -9.78 10.36 -10.38
N VAL A 151 -9.14 11.14 -9.51
CA VAL A 151 -8.98 10.76 -8.10
C VAL A 151 -10.33 10.64 -7.40
N SER A 152 -11.20 11.63 -7.50
CA SER A 152 -12.46 11.65 -6.75
C SER A 152 -13.45 10.56 -7.15
N ASN A 153 -13.40 10.09 -8.40
CA ASN A 153 -14.35 9.08 -8.92
C ASN A 153 -13.78 7.67 -8.97
N PHE A 154 -12.46 7.52 -9.21
CA PHE A 154 -11.84 6.22 -9.46
C PHE A 154 -10.94 5.73 -8.33
N TYR A 155 -10.54 6.60 -7.41
CA TYR A 155 -9.60 6.24 -6.36
C TYR A 155 -10.09 6.62 -4.96
N THR A 156 -9.73 5.83 -3.99
CA THR A 156 -9.71 6.16 -2.58
C THR A 156 -8.25 6.19 -2.15
N VAL A 157 -7.77 7.33 -1.69
CA VAL A 157 -6.40 7.50 -1.23
C VAL A 157 -6.37 7.44 0.28
N ASP A 158 -5.66 6.46 0.84
CA ASP A 158 -5.52 6.33 2.29
C ASP A 158 -4.89 7.58 2.90
N SER A 159 -5.33 7.93 4.10
CA SER A 159 -4.91 9.14 4.82
C SER A 159 -3.41 9.18 5.10
N VAL A 160 -2.75 8.02 5.19
CA VAL A 160 -1.30 7.93 5.45
C VAL A 160 -0.43 8.17 4.22
N THR A 161 -1.00 8.16 3.01
CA THR A 161 -0.27 8.31 1.76
C THR A 161 -0.79 9.46 0.88
N TYR A 162 -0.19 9.63 -0.28
CA TYR A 162 -0.62 10.57 -1.31
C TYR A 162 -0.19 10.10 -2.69
N ILE A 163 -0.85 10.61 -3.72
CA ILE A 163 -0.50 10.37 -5.12
C ILE A 163 -0.34 11.71 -5.84
N ASN A 164 0.61 11.78 -6.76
CA ASN A 164 0.87 13.00 -7.53
C ASN A 164 0.15 12.98 -8.89
N PRO A 165 -0.22 14.15 -9.45
CA PRO A 165 -0.83 14.23 -10.77
C PRO A 165 0.01 13.59 -11.89
N SER A 166 1.35 13.63 -11.79
CA SER A 166 2.24 12.99 -12.75
C SER A 166 2.20 11.46 -12.72
N GLU A 167 1.71 10.85 -11.64
CA GLU A 167 1.62 9.40 -11.47
C GLU A 167 0.27 8.85 -11.93
N LEU A 168 -0.78 9.68 -11.93
CA LEU A 168 -2.11 9.33 -12.43
C LEU A 168 -2.43 10.04 -13.75
N ASN A 169 -1.51 10.00 -14.70
CA ASN A 169 -1.77 10.44 -16.07
C ASN A 169 -2.58 9.39 -16.81
N ALA A 170 -3.89 9.62 -16.95
CA ALA A 170 -4.78 8.63 -17.55
C ALA A 170 -4.39 8.25 -18.99
N SER A 171 -3.92 9.21 -19.79
CA SER A 171 -3.49 8.93 -21.18
C SER A 171 -2.30 7.98 -21.20
N GLU A 172 -1.33 8.14 -20.31
CA GLU A 172 -0.16 7.25 -20.22
C GLU A 172 -0.54 5.88 -19.65
N LEU A 173 -1.33 5.84 -18.58
CA LEU A 173 -1.73 4.60 -17.92
C LEU A 173 -2.63 3.73 -18.83
N LEU A 174 -3.60 4.34 -19.53
CA LEU A 174 -4.48 3.65 -20.45
C LEU A 174 -3.80 3.32 -21.79
N GLY A 175 -2.71 4.02 -22.12
CA GLY A 175 -1.90 3.75 -23.31
C GLY A 175 -0.95 2.56 -23.20
N LYS A 176 -0.73 2.01 -21.98
CA LYS A 176 0.13 0.84 -21.80
C LYS A 176 -0.52 -0.42 -22.36
N ASP A 177 0.25 -1.20 -23.13
CA ASP A 177 -0.21 -2.50 -23.64
C ASP A 177 -0.07 -3.56 -22.55
N LEU A 178 -1.21 -4.05 -22.08
CA LEU A 178 -1.30 -5.08 -21.05
C LEU A 178 -1.52 -6.49 -21.61
N ARG A 179 -1.60 -6.64 -22.95
CA ARG A 179 -1.86 -7.94 -23.57
C ARG A 179 -0.71 -8.91 -23.28
N ILE A 180 -1.12 -10.15 -22.97
CA ILE A 180 -0.20 -11.27 -22.73
C ILE A 180 0.00 -12.09 -23.98
N ASP A 181 1.14 -12.73 -24.09
CA ASP A 181 1.44 -13.61 -25.23
C ASP A 181 0.93 -15.03 -24.97
N LEU A 182 -0.23 -15.36 -25.54
CA LEU A 182 -0.83 -16.70 -25.48
C LEU A 182 -0.23 -17.68 -26.52
N SER A 183 0.68 -17.25 -27.38
CA SER A 183 1.30 -18.12 -28.40
C SER A 183 2.41 -18.99 -27.80
N THR A 184 2.99 -18.60 -26.67
CA THR A 184 4.02 -19.37 -25.96
C THR A 184 3.39 -20.26 -24.90
N GLY A 185 3.98 -21.45 -24.69
CA GLY A 185 3.51 -22.40 -23.68
C GLY A 185 3.78 -21.93 -22.25
N GLY A 186 3.27 -22.67 -21.27
CA GLY A 186 3.41 -22.39 -19.83
C GLY A 186 2.31 -21.49 -19.27
N SER A 187 2.27 -21.38 -17.95
CA SER A 187 1.29 -20.52 -17.26
C SER A 187 1.57 -19.04 -17.53
N LYS A 188 0.50 -18.26 -17.68
CA LYS A 188 0.54 -16.81 -17.93
C LYS A 188 0.14 -15.98 -16.73
N ILE A 189 -0.71 -16.52 -15.90
CA ILE A 189 -1.18 -15.89 -14.68
C ILE A 189 -0.80 -16.78 -13.50
N LEU A 190 -0.30 -16.17 -12.44
CA LEU A 190 -0.18 -16.77 -11.11
C LEU A 190 -1.20 -16.13 -10.19
N ILE A 191 -2.04 -16.94 -9.56
CA ILE A 191 -2.93 -16.52 -8.46
C ILE A 191 -2.36 -17.10 -7.17
N TYR A 192 -2.25 -16.28 -6.14
CA TYR A 192 -1.86 -16.69 -4.80
C TYR A 192 -2.62 -15.87 -3.74
N HIS A 193 -2.43 -16.15 -2.47
CA HIS A 193 -3.10 -15.52 -1.35
C HIS A 193 -2.11 -15.26 -0.23
N THR A 194 -1.77 -13.99 0.01
CA THR A 194 -0.98 -13.66 1.21
C THR A 194 -1.77 -13.98 2.48
N HIS A 195 -3.10 -13.83 2.43
CA HIS A 195 -4.01 -14.18 3.52
C HIS A 195 -4.91 -15.36 3.13
N SER A 196 -4.41 -16.58 3.33
CA SER A 196 -5.10 -17.82 2.93
C SER A 196 -6.26 -18.23 3.83
N GLN A 197 -6.33 -17.69 5.07
CA GLN A 197 -7.33 -18.07 6.07
C GLN A 197 -8.62 -17.22 6.01
N GLU A 198 -8.80 -16.47 4.94
CA GLU A 198 -9.99 -15.65 4.75
C GLU A 198 -11.22 -16.48 4.38
N THR A 199 -12.34 -16.20 5.07
CA THR A 199 -13.61 -16.91 4.91
C THR A 199 -14.76 -15.92 4.72
N PHE A 200 -15.96 -16.42 4.40
CA PHE A 200 -17.17 -15.67 4.08
C PHE A 200 -18.31 -16.04 5.06
N ALA A 201 -19.44 -15.36 4.94
CA ALA A 201 -20.56 -15.48 5.90
C ALA A 201 -21.13 -16.90 6.02
N ASP A 202 -21.08 -17.67 4.94
CA ASP A 202 -21.57 -19.05 4.85
C ASP A 202 -20.45 -20.08 4.61
N SER A 203 -19.18 -19.69 4.82
CA SER A 203 -18.06 -20.63 4.79
C SER A 203 -18.21 -21.66 5.89
N ASP A 204 -17.84 -22.88 5.57
CA ASP A 204 -17.76 -24.02 6.49
C ASP A 204 -16.31 -24.55 6.57
N ASN A 205 -16.13 -25.78 7.03
CA ASN A 205 -14.80 -26.40 7.09
C ASN A 205 -14.31 -26.95 5.74
N ASP A 206 -15.08 -26.79 4.65
CA ASP A 206 -14.65 -27.16 3.31
C ASP A 206 -13.74 -26.06 2.74
N PRO A 207 -12.47 -26.36 2.41
CA PRO A 207 -11.57 -25.38 1.81
C PRO A 207 -12.10 -24.72 0.52
N SER A 208 -13.07 -25.33 -0.16
CA SER A 208 -13.71 -24.75 -1.34
C SER A 208 -14.57 -23.52 -1.04
N THR A 209 -14.89 -23.28 0.23
CA THR A 209 -15.68 -22.14 0.71
C THR A 209 -14.83 -20.99 1.26
N SER A 210 -13.50 -21.11 1.21
CA SER A 210 -12.53 -20.06 1.59
C SER A 210 -12.08 -19.23 0.39
N ILE A 211 -11.28 -18.19 0.65
CA ILE A 211 -10.65 -17.38 -0.41
C ILE A 211 -9.79 -18.25 -1.34
N VAL A 212 -9.11 -19.27 -0.81
CA VAL A 212 -8.33 -20.24 -1.60
C VAL A 212 -9.24 -21.01 -2.56
N GLY A 213 -10.42 -21.45 -2.08
CA GLY A 213 -11.43 -22.09 -2.93
C GLY A 213 -11.96 -21.16 -4.04
N ILE A 214 -12.13 -19.89 -3.72
CA ILE A 214 -12.54 -18.86 -4.70
C ILE A 214 -11.42 -18.62 -5.74
N GLY A 215 -10.14 -18.59 -5.32
CA GLY A 215 -8.99 -18.51 -6.22
C GLY A 215 -8.89 -19.72 -7.17
N ARG A 216 -9.17 -20.92 -6.65
CA ARG A 216 -9.24 -22.15 -7.46
C ARG A 216 -10.35 -22.04 -8.51
N TYR A 217 -11.53 -21.56 -8.13
CA TYR A 217 -12.65 -21.37 -9.05
C TYR A 217 -12.33 -20.36 -10.16
N LEU A 218 -11.70 -19.22 -9.83
CA LEU A 218 -11.21 -18.25 -10.81
C LEU A 218 -10.22 -18.90 -11.78
N THR A 219 -9.27 -19.67 -11.25
CA THR A 219 -8.28 -20.41 -12.03
C THR A 219 -8.93 -21.38 -13.03
N GLU A 220 -9.94 -22.10 -12.60
CA GLU A 220 -10.71 -23.02 -13.46
C GLU A 220 -11.42 -22.27 -14.60
N ILE A 221 -12.04 -21.11 -14.33
CA ILE A 221 -12.70 -20.30 -15.35
C ILE A 221 -11.67 -19.81 -16.38
N LEU A 222 -10.54 -19.25 -15.93
CA LEU A 222 -9.49 -18.73 -16.82
C LEU A 222 -8.93 -19.84 -17.71
N ASN A 223 -8.61 -21.00 -17.14
CA ASN A 223 -8.09 -22.15 -17.89
C ASN A 223 -9.13 -22.76 -18.83
N ASN A 224 -10.35 -23.00 -18.36
CA ASN A 224 -11.33 -23.81 -19.09
C ASN A 224 -12.18 -23.00 -20.07
N LYS A 225 -12.64 -21.80 -19.66
CA LYS A 225 -13.51 -20.96 -20.50
C LYS A 225 -12.70 -20.04 -21.40
N TYR A 226 -11.73 -19.30 -20.84
CA TYR A 226 -10.98 -18.28 -21.57
C TYR A 226 -9.70 -18.80 -22.21
N LYS A 227 -9.26 -20.02 -21.85
CA LYS A 227 -8.01 -20.63 -22.37
C LYS A 227 -6.77 -19.77 -22.06
N ILE A 228 -6.79 -19.10 -20.92
CA ILE A 228 -5.64 -18.38 -20.38
C ILE A 228 -4.95 -19.28 -19.37
N PRO A 229 -3.77 -19.84 -19.68
CA PRO A 229 -3.08 -20.77 -18.79
C PRO A 229 -2.75 -20.09 -17.45
N THR A 230 -3.40 -20.53 -16.39
CA THR A 230 -3.32 -19.94 -15.05
C THR A 230 -2.87 -20.99 -14.06
N MET A 231 -1.88 -20.64 -13.24
CA MET A 231 -1.39 -21.40 -12.09
C MET A 231 -2.03 -20.84 -10.83
N HIS A 232 -2.44 -21.70 -9.92
CA HIS A 232 -2.88 -21.33 -8.60
C HIS A 232 -1.91 -21.88 -7.54
N HIS A 233 -1.40 -21.00 -6.70
CA HIS A 233 -0.52 -21.34 -5.59
C HIS A 233 -1.29 -21.21 -4.28
N GLU A 234 -1.37 -22.31 -3.53
CA GLU A 234 -2.16 -22.43 -2.30
C GLU A 234 -1.25 -22.41 -1.05
N GLY A 235 -0.19 -21.60 -1.08
CA GLY A 235 0.68 -21.38 0.07
C GLY A 235 -0.07 -20.78 1.28
N VAL A 236 0.43 -21.08 2.48
CA VAL A 236 -0.16 -20.58 3.74
C VAL A 236 0.88 -19.72 4.45
N TYR A 237 0.63 -18.41 4.54
CA TYR A 237 1.57 -17.43 5.04
C TYR A 237 1.10 -16.69 6.29
N ASP A 238 -0.18 -16.83 6.63
CA ASP A 238 -0.88 -16.15 7.72
C ASP A 238 -1.21 -17.06 8.90
N LEU A 239 -0.60 -18.26 8.97
CA LEU A 239 -0.66 -19.17 10.13
C LEU A 239 0.73 -19.40 10.72
N ILE A 240 1.00 -18.82 11.89
CA ILE A 240 2.25 -19.05 12.64
C ILE A 240 1.95 -19.97 13.83
N ASN A 241 2.59 -21.13 13.87
CA ASN A 241 2.37 -22.13 14.91
C ASN A 241 0.88 -22.51 15.10
N GLY A 242 0.11 -22.54 13.99
CA GLY A 242 -1.32 -22.88 13.99
C GLY A 242 -2.23 -21.76 14.50
N LYS A 243 -1.73 -20.55 14.66
CA LYS A 243 -2.52 -19.35 15.02
C LYS A 243 -2.49 -18.38 13.86
N LEU A 244 -3.63 -17.71 13.65
CA LEU A 244 -3.72 -16.63 12.69
C LEU A 244 -2.79 -15.49 13.12
N ASP A 245 -1.83 -15.18 12.27
CA ASP A 245 -0.88 -14.08 12.45
C ASP A 245 -0.45 -13.56 11.07
N ARG A 246 -0.88 -12.37 10.73
CA ARG A 246 -0.63 -11.73 9.43
C ARG A 246 0.59 -10.82 9.44
N SER A 247 1.27 -10.69 10.60
CA SER A 247 2.32 -9.69 10.79
C SER A 247 3.49 -9.80 9.81
N GLU A 248 3.78 -10.98 9.32
CA GLU A 248 4.90 -11.26 8.42
C GLU A 248 4.43 -12.02 7.15
N ALA A 249 3.13 -12.01 6.87
CA ALA A 249 2.57 -12.83 5.78
C ALA A 249 3.14 -12.43 4.41
N TYR A 250 3.34 -11.14 4.15
CA TYR A 250 3.96 -10.65 2.90
C TYR A 250 5.43 -11.05 2.79
N GLU A 251 6.18 -11.00 3.89
CA GLU A 251 7.59 -11.42 3.94
C GLU A 251 7.73 -12.93 3.73
N PHE A 252 6.81 -13.74 4.25
CA PHE A 252 6.82 -15.19 4.04
C PHE A 252 6.38 -15.56 2.63
N ALA A 253 5.39 -14.88 2.06
CA ALA A 253 4.92 -15.14 0.71
C ALA A 253 5.97 -14.79 -0.36
N LYS A 254 6.68 -13.67 -0.18
CA LYS A 254 7.54 -13.10 -1.21
C LYS A 254 8.60 -14.07 -1.75
N PRO A 255 9.46 -14.71 -0.95
CA PRO A 255 10.51 -15.58 -1.47
C PRO A 255 9.95 -16.79 -2.23
N GLU A 256 8.81 -17.33 -1.81
CA GLU A 256 8.18 -18.47 -2.47
C GLU A 256 7.57 -18.06 -3.82
N VAL A 257 6.90 -16.90 -3.87
CA VAL A 257 6.38 -16.35 -5.12
C VAL A 257 7.52 -16.00 -6.09
N GLU A 258 8.62 -15.40 -5.61
CA GLU A 258 9.82 -15.13 -6.42
C GLU A 258 10.42 -16.44 -7.00
N GLN A 259 10.46 -17.51 -6.21
CA GLN A 259 10.90 -18.81 -6.70
C GLN A 259 9.97 -19.36 -7.80
N ILE A 260 8.67 -19.31 -7.60
CA ILE A 260 7.67 -19.74 -8.61
C ILE A 260 7.85 -18.96 -9.90
N LEU A 261 8.05 -17.64 -9.83
CA LEU A 261 8.27 -16.79 -11.01
C LEU A 261 9.59 -17.15 -11.72
N ALA A 262 10.64 -17.42 -10.97
CA ALA A 262 11.94 -17.86 -11.54
C ALA A 262 11.84 -19.21 -12.24
N GLU A 263 11.07 -20.16 -11.71
CA GLU A 263 10.83 -21.49 -12.28
C GLU A 263 9.84 -21.46 -13.47
N ASN A 264 8.98 -20.43 -13.53
CA ASN A 264 7.95 -20.27 -14.55
C ASN A 264 8.05 -18.91 -15.26
N PRO A 265 9.09 -18.67 -16.06
CA PRO A 265 9.34 -17.37 -16.71
C PRO A 265 8.28 -16.98 -17.76
N SER A 266 7.35 -17.87 -18.07
CA SER A 266 6.19 -17.61 -18.93
C SER A 266 5.06 -16.84 -18.24
N ILE A 267 5.11 -16.71 -16.90
CA ILE A 267 4.12 -15.93 -16.12
C ILE A 267 4.35 -14.44 -16.40
N GLU A 268 3.28 -13.78 -16.82
CA GLU A 268 3.26 -12.36 -17.19
C GLU A 268 2.38 -11.53 -16.25
N VAL A 269 1.55 -12.18 -15.43
CA VAL A 269 0.60 -11.55 -14.50
C VAL A 269 0.62 -12.27 -13.16
N VAL A 270 0.62 -11.50 -12.07
CA VAL A 270 0.46 -12.01 -10.71
C VAL A 270 -0.76 -11.38 -10.07
N ILE A 271 -1.57 -12.19 -9.42
CA ILE A 271 -2.77 -11.75 -8.67
C ILE A 271 -2.64 -12.25 -7.24
N ASP A 272 -2.62 -11.33 -6.29
CA ASP A 272 -2.82 -11.60 -4.87
C ASP A 272 -4.30 -11.40 -4.56
N LEU A 273 -5.01 -12.51 -4.36
CA LEU A 273 -6.46 -12.48 -4.20
C LEU A 273 -6.86 -12.57 -2.73
N HIS A 274 -7.52 -11.54 -2.26
CA HIS A 274 -8.00 -11.34 -0.89
C HIS A 274 -9.50 -11.12 -0.84
N ARG A 275 -10.05 -11.06 0.36
CA ARG A 275 -11.31 -10.41 0.68
C ARG A 275 -11.08 -9.21 1.57
N ASP A 276 -11.93 -8.19 1.45
CA ASP A 276 -11.89 -7.00 2.30
C ASP A 276 -12.40 -7.31 3.73
N GLY A 277 -11.97 -6.52 4.71
CA GLY A 277 -12.49 -6.50 6.06
C GLY A 277 -13.38 -5.27 6.28
N VAL A 278 -14.68 -5.48 6.48
CA VAL A 278 -15.65 -4.40 6.64
C VAL A 278 -16.45 -4.54 7.93
N ALA A 279 -17.19 -3.51 8.34
CA ALA A 279 -18.11 -3.62 9.46
C ALA A 279 -19.20 -4.67 9.16
N ASP A 280 -19.66 -5.43 10.17
CA ASP A 280 -20.67 -6.49 10.02
C ASP A 280 -21.98 -6.03 9.38
N THR A 281 -22.27 -4.74 9.44
CA THR A 281 -23.44 -4.12 8.81
C THR A 281 -23.25 -3.77 7.34
N THR A 282 -22.03 -3.94 6.80
CA THR A 282 -21.70 -3.64 5.42
C THR A 282 -21.75 -4.91 4.57
N HIS A 283 -22.52 -4.90 3.51
CA HIS A 283 -22.61 -6.00 2.56
C HIS A 283 -22.23 -5.50 1.17
N LEU A 284 -21.06 -5.94 0.69
CA LEU A 284 -20.48 -5.49 -0.58
C LEU A 284 -21.07 -6.27 -1.76
N VAL A 285 -22.32 -5.98 -2.14
CA VAL A 285 -23.05 -6.71 -3.17
C VAL A 285 -23.64 -5.77 -4.22
N THR A 286 -23.66 -6.22 -5.45
CA THR A 286 -24.38 -5.62 -6.59
C THR A 286 -25.08 -6.71 -7.38
N GLU A 287 -25.94 -6.32 -8.33
CA GLU A 287 -26.59 -7.29 -9.22
C GLU A 287 -25.93 -7.22 -10.62
N ILE A 288 -25.39 -8.33 -11.07
CA ILE A 288 -24.81 -8.49 -12.42
C ILE A 288 -25.52 -9.63 -13.15
N ASN A 289 -26.12 -9.33 -14.28
CA ASN A 289 -26.85 -10.32 -15.09
C ASN A 289 -27.94 -11.07 -14.29
N GLY A 290 -28.60 -10.40 -13.35
CA GLY A 290 -29.66 -10.97 -12.51
C GLY A 290 -29.14 -11.85 -11.37
N LYS A 291 -27.82 -11.86 -11.09
CA LYS A 291 -27.20 -12.61 -9.99
C LYS A 291 -26.66 -11.66 -8.92
N PRO A 292 -26.88 -11.92 -7.63
CA PRO A 292 -26.17 -11.21 -6.57
C PRO A 292 -24.66 -11.51 -6.69
N THR A 293 -23.87 -10.47 -6.75
CA THR A 293 -22.45 -10.53 -7.10
C THR A 293 -21.67 -9.68 -6.12
N ALA A 294 -20.66 -10.25 -5.47
CA ALA A 294 -19.80 -9.48 -4.58
C ALA A 294 -19.05 -8.39 -5.35
N GLN A 295 -19.03 -7.17 -4.79
CA GLN A 295 -18.23 -6.08 -5.35
C GLN A 295 -16.74 -6.33 -5.08
N ILE A 296 -15.89 -5.93 -6.01
CA ILE A 296 -14.44 -6.04 -5.85
C ILE A 296 -13.78 -4.67 -5.77
N MET A 297 -12.52 -4.64 -5.34
CA MET A 297 -11.68 -3.46 -5.32
C MET A 297 -10.27 -3.82 -5.80
N PHE A 298 -9.72 -3.02 -6.71
CA PHE A 298 -8.30 -3.12 -7.06
C PHE A 298 -7.49 -2.25 -6.12
N PHE A 299 -6.36 -2.76 -5.69
CA PHE A 299 -5.54 -2.17 -4.67
C PHE A 299 -4.13 -1.89 -5.20
N ASN A 300 -3.53 -0.77 -4.81
CA ASN A 300 -2.15 -0.44 -5.14
C ASN A 300 -1.38 0.06 -3.92
N GLY A 301 -0.23 -0.55 -3.68
CA GLY A 301 0.76 -0.09 -2.74
C GLY A 301 1.68 0.95 -3.38
N LEU A 302 1.74 2.16 -2.82
CA LEU A 302 2.49 3.28 -3.39
C LEU A 302 3.95 3.33 -2.93
N SER A 303 4.32 2.54 -1.92
CA SER A 303 5.65 2.61 -1.27
C SER A 303 6.01 4.03 -0.82
N ARG A 304 5.01 4.74 -0.28
CA ARG A 304 5.11 6.16 0.08
C ARG A 304 4.17 6.51 1.22
N THR A 305 4.66 7.31 2.17
CA THR A 305 3.83 7.88 3.23
C THR A 305 3.94 9.40 3.26
N ARG A 306 2.92 10.08 3.85
CA ARG A 306 2.96 11.53 4.02
C ARG A 306 4.08 11.99 4.96
N VAL A 307 4.49 11.13 5.88
CA VAL A 307 5.52 11.45 6.88
C VAL A 307 6.92 11.26 6.32
N ASN A 308 7.15 10.15 5.61
CA ASN A 308 8.50 9.76 5.17
C ASN A 308 8.76 10.00 3.67
N GLY A 309 7.73 10.42 2.90
CA GLY A 309 7.85 10.46 1.44
C GLY A 309 7.96 9.05 0.85
N ASP A 310 8.75 8.89 -0.20
CA ASP A 310 9.02 7.59 -0.82
C ASP A 310 9.83 6.70 0.14
N LEU A 311 9.38 5.46 0.30
CA LEU A 311 10.01 4.48 1.19
C LEU A 311 11.12 3.75 0.45
N ALA A 312 12.37 4.20 0.59
CA ALA A 312 13.51 3.67 -0.15
C ALA A 312 13.70 2.16 0.04
N GLY A 313 13.56 1.64 1.27
CA GLY A 313 13.63 0.20 1.56
C GLY A 313 12.44 -0.62 1.05
N MET A 314 11.39 0.04 0.53
CA MET A 314 10.19 -0.59 -0.03
C MET A 314 9.94 -0.15 -1.48
N ALA A 315 10.96 0.30 -2.22
CA ALA A 315 10.80 0.79 -3.58
C ALA A 315 10.05 -0.21 -4.47
N ASN A 316 9.06 0.29 -5.22
CA ASN A 316 8.37 -0.47 -6.24
C ASN A 316 8.76 0.05 -7.64
N PRO A 317 9.66 -0.64 -8.37
CA PRO A 317 10.07 -0.21 -9.71
C PRO A 317 8.94 -0.31 -10.73
N TYR A 318 7.87 -1.05 -10.42
CA TYR A 318 6.74 -1.32 -11.30
C TYR A 318 5.48 -0.51 -10.95
N LEU A 319 5.60 0.52 -10.08
CA LEU A 319 4.45 1.30 -9.61
C LEU A 319 3.57 1.80 -10.77
N GLN A 320 4.17 2.36 -11.82
CA GLN A 320 3.45 2.90 -12.97
C GLN A 320 2.77 1.80 -13.82
N ASP A 321 3.31 0.59 -13.81
CA ASP A 321 2.72 -0.56 -14.51
C ASP A 321 1.56 -1.15 -13.70
N ASN A 322 1.72 -1.27 -12.38
CA ASN A 322 0.65 -1.71 -11.50
C ASN A 322 -0.53 -0.72 -11.50
N LEU A 323 -0.28 0.60 -11.46
CA LEU A 323 -1.31 1.63 -11.58
C LEU A 323 -2.04 1.56 -12.93
N ALA A 324 -1.32 1.34 -14.02
CA ALA A 324 -1.92 1.16 -15.34
C ALA A 324 -2.83 -0.07 -15.37
N PHE A 325 -2.38 -1.18 -14.81
CA PHE A 325 -3.16 -2.41 -14.79
C PHE A 325 -4.44 -2.23 -13.96
N SER A 326 -4.35 -1.71 -12.75
CA SER A 326 -5.54 -1.47 -11.91
C SER A 326 -6.51 -0.47 -12.53
N LEU A 327 -6.01 0.61 -13.19
CA LEU A 327 -6.87 1.58 -13.86
C LEU A 327 -7.57 0.97 -15.07
N GLN A 328 -6.88 0.23 -15.94
CA GLN A 328 -7.48 -0.41 -17.09
C GLN A 328 -8.53 -1.45 -16.69
N MET A 329 -8.27 -2.24 -15.64
CA MET A 329 -9.28 -3.15 -15.07
C MET A 329 -10.50 -2.40 -14.56
N LYS A 330 -10.30 -1.26 -13.85
CA LYS A 330 -11.40 -0.42 -13.35
C LYS A 330 -12.23 0.17 -14.48
N ILE A 331 -11.59 0.70 -15.54
CA ILE A 331 -12.29 1.25 -16.71
C ILE A 331 -13.07 0.15 -17.44
N ALA A 332 -12.47 -1.05 -17.60
CA ALA A 332 -13.17 -2.19 -18.18
C ALA A 332 -14.38 -2.61 -17.34
N ALA A 333 -14.26 -2.60 -16.02
CA ALA A 333 -15.36 -2.89 -15.10
C ALA A 333 -16.49 -1.86 -15.23
N GLU A 334 -16.19 -0.57 -15.23
CA GLU A 334 -17.20 0.48 -15.40
C GLU A 334 -17.88 0.43 -16.77
N THR A 335 -17.15 0.02 -17.80
CA THR A 335 -17.68 -0.10 -19.19
C THR A 335 -18.63 -1.28 -19.33
N LYS A 336 -18.25 -2.46 -18.80
CA LYS A 336 -18.99 -3.73 -19.02
C LYS A 336 -19.98 -4.06 -17.91
N TYR A 337 -19.61 -3.72 -16.65
CA TYR A 337 -20.32 -4.11 -15.44
C TYR A 337 -20.35 -2.95 -14.43
N PRO A 338 -21.02 -1.82 -14.74
CA PRO A 338 -21.05 -0.65 -13.84
C PRO A 338 -21.47 -1.03 -12.42
N GLY A 339 -20.71 -0.55 -11.44
CA GLY A 339 -20.96 -0.83 -10.03
C GLY A 339 -20.37 -2.15 -9.52
N PHE A 340 -19.72 -2.95 -10.36
CA PHE A 340 -19.02 -4.17 -9.94
C PHE A 340 -17.74 -3.86 -9.17
N ALA A 341 -16.90 -2.97 -9.71
CA ALA A 341 -15.66 -2.59 -9.05
C ALA A 341 -15.85 -1.30 -8.26
N ARG A 342 -15.49 -1.34 -6.99
CA ARG A 342 -15.36 -0.17 -6.11
C ARG A 342 -14.23 0.74 -6.61
N ARG A 343 -14.03 1.91 -6.01
CA ARG A 343 -12.88 2.77 -6.32
C ARG A 343 -11.59 2.05 -5.99
N ASN A 344 -10.57 2.17 -6.85
CA ASN A 344 -9.26 1.61 -6.59
C ASN A 344 -8.69 2.20 -5.29
N TYR A 345 -8.09 1.37 -4.44
CA TYR A 345 -7.55 1.81 -3.16
C TYR A 345 -6.03 1.98 -3.23
N LEU A 346 -5.56 3.14 -2.79
CA LEU A 346 -4.13 3.48 -2.77
C LEU A 346 -3.65 3.53 -1.32
N ARG A 347 -2.66 2.68 -0.98
CA ARG A 347 -2.04 2.63 0.35
C ARG A 347 -0.54 2.89 0.34
N GLY A 348 0.00 3.16 1.53
CA GLY A 348 1.35 3.66 1.69
C GLY A 348 2.45 2.60 1.56
N TYR A 349 2.18 1.33 1.85
CA TYR A 349 3.20 0.28 1.80
C TYR A 349 3.24 -0.45 0.46
N LYS A 350 4.12 -1.44 0.33
CA LYS A 350 4.44 -2.07 -0.95
C LYS A 350 3.52 -3.24 -1.33
N TYR A 351 3.13 -4.07 -0.37
CA TYR A 351 2.25 -5.25 -0.57
C TYR A 351 2.76 -6.21 -1.67
N ASN A 352 4.08 -6.48 -1.70
CA ASN A 352 4.75 -7.31 -2.70
C ASN A 352 4.51 -6.93 -4.17
N MET A 353 3.93 -5.74 -4.43
CA MET A 353 3.63 -5.28 -5.79
C MET A 353 4.89 -4.94 -6.61
N ASP A 354 6.07 -5.08 -6.00
CA ASP A 354 7.38 -5.00 -6.66
C ASP A 354 7.82 -6.33 -7.31
N LEU A 355 6.99 -7.37 -7.26
CA LEU A 355 7.31 -8.67 -7.88
C LEU A 355 7.32 -8.60 -9.40
N MET A 356 6.40 -7.86 -10.02
CA MET A 356 6.38 -7.73 -11.47
C MET A 356 5.49 -6.56 -11.97
N PRO A 357 5.63 -6.16 -13.28
CA PRO A 357 4.88 -5.03 -13.83
C PRO A 357 3.35 -5.21 -13.82
N ARG A 358 2.86 -6.42 -14.13
CA ARG A 358 1.42 -6.71 -14.16
C ARG A 358 1.02 -7.46 -12.88
N MET A 359 1.08 -6.77 -11.76
CA MET A 359 0.62 -7.30 -10.47
C MET A 359 -0.62 -6.55 -10.00
N LEU A 360 -1.61 -7.30 -9.53
CA LEU A 360 -2.81 -6.79 -8.85
C LEU A 360 -2.95 -7.45 -7.50
N LEU A 361 -3.24 -6.65 -6.48
CA LEU A 361 -3.92 -7.12 -5.29
C LEU A 361 -5.41 -6.81 -5.48
N ILE A 362 -6.26 -7.80 -5.23
CA ILE A 362 -7.70 -7.69 -5.43
C ILE A 362 -8.41 -8.04 -4.13
N GLU A 363 -9.15 -7.07 -3.60
CA GLU A 363 -10.09 -7.29 -2.52
C GLU A 363 -11.44 -7.70 -3.12
N ALA A 364 -11.79 -8.96 -3.02
CA ALA A 364 -13.01 -9.51 -3.59
C ALA A 364 -14.06 -9.74 -2.50
N GLY A 365 -15.13 -8.95 -2.49
CA GLY A 365 -16.14 -8.98 -1.44
C GLY A 365 -15.56 -8.70 -0.05
N ALA A 366 -16.24 -9.23 0.96
CA ALA A 366 -15.85 -9.13 2.37
C ALA A 366 -16.35 -10.35 3.15
N GLN A 367 -16.03 -10.43 4.45
CA GLN A 367 -16.50 -11.50 5.34
C GLN A 367 -18.05 -11.62 5.44
N THR A 368 -18.76 -10.58 5.03
CA THR A 368 -20.22 -10.52 5.02
C THR A 368 -20.85 -11.04 3.74
N ASN A 369 -20.04 -11.31 2.70
CA ASN A 369 -20.51 -11.90 1.46
C ASN A 369 -20.66 -13.42 1.58
N THR A 370 -21.54 -14.00 0.75
CA THR A 370 -21.68 -15.45 0.61
C THR A 370 -20.70 -16.01 -0.42
N VAL A 371 -20.39 -17.30 -0.32
CA VAL A 371 -19.56 -18.04 -1.28
C VAL A 371 -20.15 -17.97 -2.69
N GLU A 372 -21.49 -17.96 -2.82
CA GLU A 372 -22.16 -17.84 -4.12
C GLU A 372 -21.93 -16.46 -4.75
N GLU A 373 -22.07 -15.37 -3.98
CA GLU A 373 -21.77 -14.01 -4.43
C GLU A 373 -20.32 -13.87 -4.89
N MET A 374 -19.40 -14.52 -4.17
CA MET A 374 -17.98 -14.57 -4.52
C MET A 374 -17.73 -15.33 -5.82
N ARG A 375 -18.35 -16.48 -6.03
CA ARG A 375 -18.26 -17.22 -7.29
C ARG A 375 -18.81 -16.42 -8.46
N ASN A 376 -19.94 -15.73 -8.28
CA ASN A 376 -20.49 -14.83 -9.30
C ASN A 376 -19.51 -13.69 -9.62
N ALA A 377 -18.82 -13.13 -8.60
CA ALA A 377 -17.78 -12.12 -8.81
C ALA A 377 -16.59 -12.66 -9.62
N MET A 378 -16.17 -13.90 -9.41
CA MET A 378 -15.08 -14.51 -10.19
C MET A 378 -15.45 -14.75 -11.65
N GLU A 379 -16.72 -15.02 -11.98
CA GLU A 379 -17.19 -15.10 -13.38
C GLU A 379 -17.00 -13.76 -14.09
N VAL A 380 -17.32 -12.65 -13.41
CA VAL A 380 -17.17 -11.28 -13.92
C VAL A 380 -15.69 -10.88 -14.01
N LEU A 381 -14.92 -11.14 -12.95
CA LEU A 381 -13.49 -10.82 -12.89
C LEU A 381 -12.72 -11.56 -14.01
N ALA A 382 -13.03 -12.83 -14.26
CA ALA A 382 -12.41 -13.61 -15.33
C ALA A 382 -12.71 -13.02 -16.72
N ASP A 383 -13.94 -12.50 -16.96
CA ASP A 383 -14.28 -11.82 -18.20
C ASP A 383 -13.49 -10.51 -18.38
N LEU A 384 -13.35 -9.73 -17.29
CA LEU A 384 -12.56 -8.51 -17.30
C LEU A 384 -11.08 -8.78 -17.56
N LEU A 385 -10.49 -9.77 -16.88
CA LEU A 385 -9.11 -10.21 -17.12
C LEU A 385 -8.91 -10.66 -18.56
N ASN A 386 -9.83 -11.47 -19.10
CA ASN A 386 -9.77 -11.85 -20.51
C ASN A 386 -9.80 -10.62 -21.42
N SER A 387 -10.71 -9.70 -21.19
CA SER A 387 -10.86 -8.49 -22.01
C SER A 387 -9.60 -7.63 -22.02
N VAL A 388 -9.03 -7.36 -20.83
CA VAL A 388 -7.86 -6.49 -20.70
C VAL A 388 -6.58 -7.18 -21.18
N LEU A 389 -6.40 -8.46 -20.83
CA LEU A 389 -5.16 -9.19 -21.11
C LEU A 389 -5.11 -9.81 -22.51
N THR A 390 -6.21 -9.93 -23.23
CA THR A 390 -6.22 -10.51 -24.59
C THR A 390 -6.80 -9.57 -25.65
N GLY A 391 -7.45 -8.48 -25.22
CA GLY A 391 -8.13 -7.55 -26.12
C GLY A 391 -9.40 -8.12 -26.77
N ARG A 392 -10.04 -9.13 -26.14
CA ARG A 392 -11.20 -9.86 -26.69
C ARG A 392 -12.49 -9.57 -25.94
#